data_59ce2d89ec2fe7a5a37d08f11bc08b23
#
_entry.id   59ce2d89ec2fe7a5a37d08f11bc08b23
#
_cell.length_a   1.000
_cell.length_b   1.000
_cell.length_c   1.000
_cell.angle_alpha   90.00
_cell.angle_beta   90.00
_cell.angle_gamma   90.00
#
_symmetry.space_group_name_H-M   'P 1'
#
loop_
_entity.id
_entity.type
_entity.pdbx_description
1 polymer ?
#
loop_
_entity_poly.entity_id
_entity_poly.type
_entity_poly.pdbx_seq_one_letter_code
_entity_poly.pdbx_strand_id
1 'polypeptide(L)'
;MALPINIEDLLNKQKVESNRIEFKKGWNPAKIYQTICAFANDFDNIGGGYILVGVEEENGVAKRPIHGLSESELDSIQKAMIGFNNKINPYYLPRTSVEKIDGKYILVIWVPSGLERPYDVMDDVTKRDARPRWYVRSGTSTIEAKGEVLTELREMANRIPFDDRGNSAISLEDLSPVLIMDYLRRVKSRLLQDFSTTPLSKSLEQMEMWVGPSERRYLKNVAAMMFCEFPEKFFPYTQVEIVHFPGGAEREPNNMIETPLIKGSVPTIIRATLHYLKTNVIQEQIIKPKNRAESIRFFNYPYQALEEAVVNALYHRDYQVREPVEITIEPHAISILSHSGPDRSISEESIRAGRRLQTRRYRNRRLGEFLKELDLSEGRATGIPTIQEELKRNGSPLASFDTDSHRTYFLITIPCHPDFVSKKMPLSNDADTINDTINDKQRRERLQTLISLIRQGEVVSAKEMAIALSVSTPTVWRDIKTLRELGIKINTRDKWTVDDTLNDTDNDTLNDTVXXXXXXRK
;
A
#
# COMPACT_ATOMS: atom_id res chain seq x y z
N MET A 1 -1.57 -32.16 -14.45
CA MET A 1 -0.67 -31.38 -13.57
C MET A 1 0.18 -32.37 -12.76
N ALA A 2 1.43 -32.03 -12.56
CA ALA A 2 2.30 -32.91 -11.78
C ALA A 2 2.07 -32.73 -10.29
N LEU A 3 1.98 -33.83 -9.56
CA LEU A 3 1.84 -33.77 -8.10
C LEU A 3 3.16 -33.32 -7.46
N PRO A 4 3.07 -32.58 -6.34
CA PRO A 4 4.29 -32.18 -5.64
C PRO A 4 4.95 -33.30 -4.84
N ILE A 5 4.35 -34.49 -4.82
CA ILE A 5 4.83 -35.62 -4.04
C ILE A 5 4.65 -36.92 -4.83
N ASN A 6 5.45 -37.91 -4.50
CA ASN A 6 5.36 -39.24 -5.11
C ASN A 6 4.06 -39.91 -4.74
N ILE A 7 3.35 -40.47 -5.74
CA ILE A 7 2.03 -41.07 -5.51
C ILE A 7 2.12 -42.28 -4.55
N GLU A 8 3.21 -43.04 -4.59
CA GLU A 8 3.35 -44.16 -3.65
C GLU A 8 3.43 -43.70 -2.20
N ASP A 9 4.03 -42.52 -1.96
CA ASP A 9 4.07 -41.96 -0.61
C ASP A 9 2.68 -41.60 -0.13
N LEU A 10 1.81 -41.13 -1.02
CA LEU A 10 0.41 -40.82 -0.66
C LEU A 10 -0.36 -42.11 -0.36
N LEU A 11 -0.19 -43.15 -1.19
CA LEU A 11 -0.90 -44.41 -1.00
C LEU A 11 -0.49 -45.11 0.29
N ASN A 12 0.75 -44.96 0.69
CA ASN A 12 1.26 -45.54 1.93
C ASN A 12 1.21 -44.58 3.12
N LYS A 13 0.65 -43.40 2.90
CA LYS A 13 0.58 -42.32 3.90
C LYS A 13 1.92 -42.01 4.54
N GLN A 14 2.93 -41.90 3.67
CA GLN A 14 4.29 -41.53 4.07
C GLN A 14 4.61 -40.12 3.58
N LYS A 15 5.40 -39.39 4.34
CA LYS A 15 5.85 -38.04 4.03
C LYS A 15 4.75 -36.99 4.10
N VAL A 16 3.49 -37.39 4.20
CA VAL A 16 2.36 -36.47 4.39
C VAL A 16 1.54 -37.02 5.54
N GLU A 17 1.15 -36.14 6.44
CA GLU A 17 0.37 -36.53 7.62
C GLU A 17 -0.95 -37.20 7.19
N SER A 18 -1.33 -38.26 7.90
CA SER A 18 -2.50 -39.06 7.53
C SER A 18 -3.80 -38.25 7.52
N ASN A 19 -3.91 -37.22 8.35
CA ASN A 19 -5.10 -36.37 8.36
C ASN A 19 -5.22 -35.49 7.11
N ARG A 20 -4.18 -35.42 6.30
CA ARG A 20 -4.17 -34.68 5.04
C ARG A 20 -4.43 -35.56 3.82
N ILE A 21 -4.72 -36.84 4.03
CA ILE A 21 -4.98 -37.79 2.93
C ILE A 21 -6.33 -38.43 3.13
N GLU A 22 -7.17 -38.37 2.09
CA GLU A 22 -8.50 -38.96 2.11
C GLU A 22 -8.63 -39.93 0.95
N PHE A 23 -8.90 -41.22 1.25
CA PHE A 23 -9.15 -42.22 0.23
C PHE A 23 -10.64 -42.33 -0.03
N LYS A 24 -11.03 -42.40 -1.30
CA LYS A 24 -12.41 -42.60 -1.73
C LYS A 24 -12.44 -43.74 -2.76
N LYS A 25 -13.15 -44.81 -2.45
CA LYS A 25 -13.26 -45.95 -3.37
C LYS A 25 -13.95 -45.51 -4.67
N GLY A 26 -14.98 -44.71 -4.59
CA GLY A 26 -15.74 -44.24 -5.73
C GLY A 26 -15.99 -42.76 -5.70
N TRP A 27 -16.67 -42.28 -6.72
CA TRP A 27 -17.00 -40.88 -6.85
C TRP A 27 -18.26 -40.54 -6.04
N ASN A 28 -18.06 -39.80 -4.98
CA ASN A 28 -19.16 -39.27 -4.17
C ASN A 28 -18.98 -37.75 -4.12
N PRO A 29 -19.52 -37.01 -5.10
CA PRO A 29 -19.23 -35.60 -5.18
C PRO A 29 -19.68 -34.80 -3.99
N ALA A 30 -20.80 -35.15 -3.35
CA ALA A 30 -21.26 -34.44 -2.18
C ALA A 30 -20.21 -34.45 -1.07
N LYS A 31 -19.71 -35.65 -0.73
CA LYS A 31 -18.71 -35.81 0.33
C LYS A 31 -17.33 -35.29 -0.11
N ILE A 32 -16.98 -35.55 -1.35
CA ILE A 32 -15.67 -35.11 -1.86
C ILE A 32 -15.56 -33.58 -1.83
N TYR A 33 -16.61 -32.87 -2.23
CA TYR A 33 -16.56 -31.41 -2.22
C TYR A 33 -16.59 -30.82 -0.81
N GLN A 34 -17.23 -31.47 0.14
CA GLN A 34 -17.09 -31.07 1.54
C GLN A 34 -15.63 -31.19 1.98
N THR A 35 -14.95 -32.27 1.58
CA THR A 35 -13.54 -32.47 1.94
C THR A 35 -12.62 -31.49 1.20
N ILE A 36 -12.92 -31.18 -0.06
CA ILE A 36 -12.18 -30.15 -0.79
C ILE A 36 -12.27 -28.82 -0.03
N CYS A 37 -13.49 -28.45 0.38
CA CYS A 37 -13.70 -27.22 1.14
C CYS A 37 -12.89 -27.24 2.44
N ALA A 38 -12.93 -28.35 3.17
CA ALA A 38 -12.21 -28.47 4.44
C ALA A 38 -10.71 -28.33 4.27
N PHE A 39 -10.15 -28.98 3.23
CA PHE A 39 -8.70 -28.85 2.96
C PHE A 39 -8.35 -27.43 2.53
N ALA A 40 -9.19 -26.78 1.71
CA ALA A 40 -8.94 -25.41 1.28
C ALA A 40 -8.94 -24.45 2.48
N ASN A 41 -9.81 -24.69 3.45
CA ASN A 41 -9.88 -23.88 4.67
C ASN A 41 -8.66 -24.10 5.57
N ASP A 42 -8.07 -25.30 5.52
CA ASP A 42 -6.83 -25.58 6.23
C ASP A 42 -6.85 -25.04 7.66
N PHE A 43 -7.86 -25.44 8.42
CA PHE A 43 -8.13 -24.92 9.76
C PHE A 43 -6.94 -25.06 10.70
N ASP A 44 -6.21 -26.17 10.59
CA ASP A 44 -5.05 -26.43 11.44
C ASP A 44 -3.74 -25.86 10.85
N ASN A 45 -3.85 -25.21 9.70
CA ASN A 45 -2.69 -24.55 9.03
C ASN A 45 -1.55 -25.53 8.76
N ILE A 46 -1.88 -26.67 8.18
CA ILE A 46 -0.90 -27.72 7.88
C ILE A 46 -0.69 -27.93 6.38
N GLY A 47 -1.34 -27.13 5.53
CA GLY A 47 -1.04 -27.10 4.09
C GLY A 47 -2.04 -27.78 3.17
N GLY A 48 -3.30 -27.98 3.63
CA GLY A 48 -4.33 -28.59 2.80
C GLY A 48 -4.21 -30.10 2.74
N GLY A 49 -4.59 -30.71 1.61
CA GLY A 49 -4.57 -32.16 1.57
C GLY A 49 -4.75 -32.74 0.18
N TYR A 50 -4.95 -34.06 0.17
CA TYR A 50 -5.08 -34.86 -1.05
C TYR A 50 -6.28 -35.77 -0.92
N ILE A 51 -7.04 -35.92 -1.99
CA ILE A 51 -8.16 -36.87 -2.08
C ILE A 51 -7.84 -37.81 -3.23
N LEU A 52 -7.79 -39.11 -2.94
CA LEU A 52 -7.47 -40.11 -3.94
C LEU A 52 -8.73 -40.91 -4.26
N VAL A 53 -9.29 -40.69 -5.45
CA VAL A 53 -10.52 -41.33 -5.89
C VAL A 53 -10.18 -42.58 -6.66
N GLY A 54 -10.84 -43.67 -6.30
CA GLY A 54 -10.54 -45.01 -6.87
C GLY A 54 -9.63 -45.83 -5.96
N VAL A 55 -9.48 -45.39 -4.69
CA VAL A 55 -8.61 -46.06 -3.72
C VAL A 55 -9.42 -46.44 -2.49
N GLU A 56 -9.35 -47.69 -2.13
CA GLU A 56 -9.97 -48.24 -0.93
C GLU A 56 -8.93 -48.30 0.19
N GLU A 57 -9.35 -48.00 1.42
CA GLU A 57 -8.43 -48.06 2.56
C GLU A 57 -8.49 -49.43 3.23
N GLU A 58 -7.29 -49.91 3.59
CA GLU A 58 -7.16 -51.15 4.36
C GLU A 58 -6.01 -50.96 5.34
N ASN A 59 -6.28 -51.15 6.62
CA ASN A 59 -5.26 -51.03 7.67
C ASN A 59 -4.54 -49.65 7.64
N GLY A 60 -5.28 -48.60 7.33
CA GLY A 60 -4.75 -47.22 7.36
C GLY A 60 -4.00 -46.79 6.12
N VAL A 61 -3.83 -47.67 5.14
CA VAL A 61 -3.16 -47.35 3.88
C VAL A 61 -4.00 -47.85 2.71
N ALA A 62 -3.56 -47.56 1.49
CA ALA A 62 -4.30 -47.99 0.30
C ALA A 62 -4.30 -49.51 0.19
N LYS A 63 -5.46 -50.09 -0.06
CA LYS A 63 -5.60 -51.50 -0.33
C LYS A 63 -5.01 -51.81 -1.69
N ARG A 64 -4.18 -52.85 -1.75
CA ARG A 64 -3.52 -53.27 -3.02
C ARG A 64 -4.01 -54.65 -3.42
N PRO A 65 -4.22 -54.91 -4.70
CA PRO A 65 -4.10 -53.98 -5.83
C PRO A 65 -5.19 -52.92 -5.77
N ILE A 66 -4.90 -51.76 -6.35
CA ILE A 66 -5.79 -50.60 -6.32
C ILE A 66 -7.13 -50.93 -7.00
N HIS A 67 -8.21 -50.46 -6.41
CA HIS A 67 -9.57 -50.62 -6.97
C HIS A 67 -9.66 -49.98 -8.36
N GLY A 68 -9.29 -48.71 -8.45
CA GLY A 68 -9.21 -47.97 -9.70
C GLY A 68 -10.54 -47.44 -10.21
N LEU A 69 -10.43 -46.66 -11.27
CA LEU A 69 -11.56 -46.06 -12.00
C LEU A 69 -11.43 -46.44 -13.46
N SER A 70 -12.56 -46.66 -14.14
CA SER A 70 -12.56 -46.83 -15.58
C SER A 70 -12.28 -45.50 -16.27
N GLU A 71 -11.86 -45.58 -17.56
CA GLU A 71 -11.63 -44.34 -18.33
C GLU A 71 -12.90 -43.50 -18.47
N SER A 72 -14.06 -44.17 -18.61
CA SER A 72 -15.33 -43.43 -18.72
C SER A 72 -15.69 -42.76 -17.40
N GLU A 73 -15.42 -43.40 -16.25
CA GLU A 73 -15.61 -42.79 -14.94
C GLU A 73 -14.71 -41.57 -14.78
N LEU A 74 -13.45 -41.67 -15.13
CA LEU A 74 -12.49 -40.56 -15.07
C LEU A 74 -12.98 -39.38 -15.89
N ASP A 75 -13.40 -39.61 -17.12
CA ASP A 75 -13.87 -38.55 -18.01
C ASP A 75 -15.12 -37.88 -17.43
N SER A 76 -16.04 -38.68 -16.94
CA SER A 76 -17.27 -38.19 -16.33
C SER A 76 -16.99 -37.34 -15.10
N ILE A 77 -16.08 -37.80 -14.24
CA ILE A 77 -15.72 -37.08 -13.01
C ILE A 77 -15.09 -35.72 -13.36
N GLN A 78 -14.13 -35.73 -14.29
CA GLN A 78 -13.43 -34.49 -14.63
C GLN A 78 -14.36 -33.45 -15.26
N LYS A 79 -15.32 -33.92 -16.07
CA LYS A 79 -16.33 -33.00 -16.63
C LYS A 79 -17.25 -32.45 -15.55
N ALA A 80 -17.67 -33.30 -14.63
CA ALA A 80 -18.57 -32.87 -13.54
C ALA A 80 -17.88 -31.84 -12.63
N MET A 81 -16.60 -31.99 -12.41
CA MET A 81 -15.86 -31.09 -11.53
C MET A 81 -15.88 -29.64 -12.03
N ILE A 82 -15.93 -29.43 -13.34
CA ILE A 82 -15.97 -28.08 -13.90
C ILE A 82 -17.16 -27.31 -13.32
N GLY A 83 -18.32 -27.93 -13.28
CA GLY A 83 -19.52 -27.30 -12.73
C GLY A 83 -19.50 -27.24 -11.20
N PHE A 84 -19.08 -28.33 -10.55
CA PHE A 84 -19.06 -28.39 -9.10
C PHE A 84 -18.10 -27.40 -8.47
N ASN A 85 -16.98 -27.10 -9.14
CA ASN A 85 -16.01 -26.14 -8.61
C ASN A 85 -16.64 -24.76 -8.44
N ASN A 86 -17.65 -24.43 -9.25
CA ASN A 86 -18.36 -23.14 -9.14
C ASN A 86 -19.22 -23.05 -7.89
N LYS A 87 -19.43 -24.16 -7.20
CA LYS A 87 -20.25 -24.18 -5.98
C LYS A 87 -19.42 -23.89 -4.73
N ILE A 88 -18.13 -23.70 -4.89
CA ILE A 88 -17.25 -23.28 -3.80
C ILE A 88 -17.15 -21.76 -3.82
N ASN A 89 -17.33 -21.14 -2.67
CA ASN A 89 -17.31 -19.67 -2.57
C ASN A 89 -16.39 -19.23 -1.42
N PRO A 90 -15.40 -18.35 -1.64
CA PRO A 90 -14.96 -17.83 -2.94
C PRO A 90 -14.49 -18.95 -3.88
N TYR A 91 -14.41 -18.66 -5.15
CA TYR A 91 -14.04 -19.68 -6.13
C TYR A 91 -12.71 -20.33 -5.78
N TYR A 92 -12.66 -21.65 -5.84
CA TYR A 92 -11.46 -22.41 -5.56
C TYR A 92 -11.32 -23.50 -6.63
N LEU A 93 -10.17 -23.60 -7.24
CA LEU A 93 -9.90 -24.56 -8.27
C LEU A 93 -8.98 -25.66 -7.71
N PRO A 94 -9.52 -26.82 -7.29
CA PRO A 94 -8.66 -27.92 -6.87
C PRO A 94 -7.86 -28.43 -8.07
N ARG A 95 -6.68 -28.95 -7.78
CA ARG A 95 -5.80 -29.44 -8.84
C ARG A 95 -5.95 -30.93 -8.96
N THR A 96 -5.92 -31.42 -10.18
CA THR A 96 -6.14 -32.86 -10.42
C THR A 96 -4.98 -33.49 -11.16
N SER A 97 -4.76 -34.76 -10.86
CA SER A 97 -3.74 -35.57 -11.55
C SER A 97 -4.28 -36.98 -11.73
N VAL A 98 -4.20 -37.52 -12.94
CA VAL A 98 -4.56 -38.90 -13.21
C VAL A 98 -3.29 -39.71 -13.09
N GLU A 99 -3.35 -40.75 -12.24
CA GLU A 99 -2.20 -41.62 -11.99
C GLU A 99 -2.57 -43.06 -12.33
N LYS A 100 -1.64 -43.81 -12.85
CA LYS A 100 -1.84 -45.24 -13.17
C LYS A 100 -1.03 -46.07 -12.18
N ILE A 101 -1.75 -46.85 -11.36
CA ILE A 101 -1.15 -47.65 -10.29
C ILE A 101 -1.75 -49.05 -10.37
N ASP A 102 -0.90 -50.08 -10.30
CA ASP A 102 -1.32 -51.48 -10.39
C ASP A 102 -2.15 -51.73 -11.65
N GLY A 103 -1.80 -51.04 -12.74
CA GLY A 103 -2.53 -51.22 -13.99
C GLY A 103 -3.90 -50.52 -14.03
N LYS A 104 -4.24 -49.80 -13.01
CA LYS A 104 -5.53 -49.12 -12.87
C LYS A 104 -5.37 -47.61 -12.74
N TYR A 105 -6.38 -46.86 -13.13
CA TYR A 105 -6.37 -45.39 -13.01
C TYR A 105 -6.97 -44.95 -11.71
N ILE A 106 -6.39 -43.93 -11.12
CA ILE A 106 -6.97 -43.19 -10.00
C ILE A 106 -6.92 -41.71 -10.31
N LEU A 107 -7.78 -40.96 -9.64
CA LEU A 107 -7.77 -39.50 -9.72
C LEU A 107 -7.30 -38.94 -8.38
N VAL A 108 -6.24 -38.17 -8.41
CA VAL A 108 -5.76 -37.46 -7.21
C VAL A 108 -6.23 -36.03 -7.31
N ILE A 109 -6.95 -35.59 -6.30
CA ILE A 109 -7.38 -34.21 -6.17
C ILE A 109 -6.49 -33.57 -5.10
N TRP A 110 -5.63 -32.67 -5.54
CA TRP A 110 -4.72 -31.94 -4.65
C TRP A 110 -5.37 -30.62 -4.28
N VAL A 111 -5.50 -30.37 -2.97
CA VAL A 111 -6.17 -29.18 -2.45
C VAL A 111 -5.20 -28.44 -1.53
N PRO A 112 -4.33 -27.58 -2.10
CA PRO A 112 -3.50 -26.76 -1.23
C PRO A 112 -4.34 -25.76 -0.45
N SER A 113 -3.77 -25.24 0.63
CA SER A 113 -4.42 -24.24 1.45
C SER A 113 -4.88 -23.06 0.60
N GLY A 114 -6.13 -22.66 0.75
CA GLY A 114 -6.68 -21.55 -0.03
C GLY A 114 -6.21 -20.20 0.49
N LEU A 115 -6.13 -19.23 -0.41
CA LEU A 115 -5.66 -17.89 -0.09
C LEU A 115 -6.77 -16.94 0.34
N GLU A 116 -8.03 -17.29 0.07
CA GLU A 116 -9.18 -16.43 0.33
C GLU A 116 -10.13 -17.04 1.36
N ARG A 117 -9.56 -17.72 2.34
CA ARG A 117 -10.34 -18.31 3.43
C ARG A 117 -11.17 -17.26 4.15
N PRO A 118 -12.39 -17.59 4.63
CA PRO A 118 -13.01 -18.94 4.69
C PRO A 118 -13.75 -19.29 3.40
N TYR A 119 -13.74 -20.56 3.08
CA TYR A 119 -14.48 -21.12 1.93
C TYR A 119 -15.72 -21.83 2.42
N ASP A 120 -16.81 -21.65 1.68
CA ASP A 120 -18.00 -22.49 1.87
C ASP A 120 -18.28 -23.25 0.59
N VAL A 121 -19.08 -24.29 0.69
CA VAL A 121 -19.51 -25.08 -0.46
C VAL A 121 -20.93 -25.57 -0.16
N MET A 122 -21.69 -25.81 -1.22
CA MET A 122 -23.04 -26.38 -1.04
C MET A 122 -22.92 -27.71 -0.31
N ASP A 123 -23.81 -27.95 0.66
CA ASP A 123 -23.76 -29.19 1.47
C ASP A 123 -23.97 -30.44 0.61
N ASP A 124 -24.60 -30.29 -0.55
CA ASP A 124 -24.63 -31.34 -1.57
C ASP A 124 -24.54 -30.65 -2.95
N VAL A 125 -23.40 -30.77 -3.62
CA VAL A 125 -23.19 -30.10 -4.92
C VAL A 125 -24.08 -30.67 -6.02
N THR A 126 -24.71 -31.80 -5.79
CA THR A 126 -25.57 -32.44 -6.79
C THR A 126 -27.04 -32.00 -6.68
N LYS A 127 -27.40 -31.23 -5.65
CA LYS A 127 -28.80 -30.84 -5.39
C LYS A 127 -29.02 -29.35 -5.62
N ARG A 128 -30.21 -29.01 -6.15
CA ARG A 128 -30.56 -27.61 -6.40
C ARG A 128 -30.92 -26.86 -5.11
N ASP A 129 -31.52 -27.55 -4.14
CA ASP A 129 -31.96 -26.92 -2.91
C ASP A 129 -30.92 -26.98 -1.80
N ALA A 130 -29.67 -27.27 -2.15
CA ALA A 130 -28.58 -27.33 -1.18
C ALA A 130 -28.28 -25.93 -0.62
N ARG A 131 -27.69 -25.92 0.56
CA ARG A 131 -27.30 -24.69 1.24
C ARG A 131 -25.78 -24.62 1.41
N PRO A 132 -25.19 -23.42 1.35
CA PRO A 132 -23.76 -23.31 1.59
C PRO A 132 -23.42 -23.58 3.05
N ARG A 133 -22.33 -24.32 3.26
CA ARG A 133 -21.81 -24.63 4.58
C ARG A 133 -20.29 -24.51 4.55
N TRP A 134 -19.73 -24.28 5.72
CA TRP A 134 -18.28 -24.22 5.90
C TRP A 134 -17.82 -25.54 6.49
N TYR A 135 -16.73 -26.09 5.97
CA TYR A 135 -16.22 -27.37 6.42
C TYR A 135 -14.76 -27.24 6.83
N VAL A 136 -14.37 -28.01 7.84
CA VAL A 136 -12.99 -28.10 8.31
C VAL A 136 -12.63 -29.56 8.56
N ARG A 137 -11.34 -29.84 8.63
CA ARG A 137 -10.86 -31.16 9.01
C ARG A 137 -10.75 -31.24 10.52
N SER A 138 -11.19 -32.36 11.06
CA SER A 138 -10.99 -32.70 12.47
C SER A 138 -10.38 -34.11 12.47
N GLY A 139 -9.07 -34.19 12.69
CA GLY A 139 -8.35 -35.43 12.49
C GLY A 139 -8.46 -35.91 11.05
N THR A 140 -8.95 -37.10 10.85
CA THR A 140 -9.13 -37.68 9.50
C THR A 140 -10.55 -37.52 8.97
N SER A 141 -11.37 -36.70 9.61
CA SER A 141 -12.78 -36.51 9.26
C SER A 141 -13.05 -35.09 8.81
N THR A 142 -14.01 -34.96 7.89
CA THR A 142 -14.53 -33.66 7.47
C THR A 142 -15.81 -33.36 8.27
N ILE A 143 -15.84 -32.21 8.92
CA ILE A 143 -16.99 -31.79 9.73
C ILE A 143 -17.43 -30.40 9.33
N GLU A 144 -18.69 -30.09 9.55
CA GLU A 144 -19.22 -28.76 9.36
C GLU A 144 -18.69 -27.83 10.45
N ALA A 145 -18.19 -26.67 10.06
CA ALA A 145 -17.74 -25.65 11.01
C ALA A 145 -18.96 -24.92 11.56
N LYS A 146 -19.15 -24.98 12.87
CA LYS A 146 -20.27 -24.36 13.57
C LYS A 146 -19.78 -23.65 14.82
N GLY A 147 -20.54 -22.66 15.29
CA GLY A 147 -20.27 -22.00 16.57
C GLY A 147 -18.88 -21.38 16.62
N GLU A 148 -18.14 -21.70 17.66
CA GLU A 148 -16.81 -21.16 17.88
C GLU A 148 -15.84 -21.53 16.76
N VAL A 149 -15.97 -22.74 16.21
CA VAL A 149 -15.11 -23.18 15.10
C VAL A 149 -15.32 -22.29 13.88
N LEU A 150 -16.58 -21.97 13.56
CA LEU A 150 -16.88 -21.10 12.43
C LEU A 150 -16.37 -19.69 12.68
N THR A 151 -16.53 -19.17 13.88
CA THR A 151 -16.01 -17.85 14.24
C THR A 151 -14.50 -17.83 14.09
N GLU A 152 -13.82 -18.85 14.59
CA GLU A 152 -12.37 -18.95 14.49
C GLU A 152 -11.91 -19.04 13.03
N LEU A 153 -12.64 -19.82 12.23
CA LEU A 153 -12.33 -19.96 10.81
C LEU A 153 -12.43 -18.60 10.09
N ARG A 154 -13.48 -17.84 10.40
CA ARG A 154 -13.66 -16.51 9.81
C ARG A 154 -12.56 -15.55 10.23
N GLU A 155 -12.06 -15.66 11.44
CA GLU A 155 -11.00 -14.80 11.94
C GLU A 155 -9.64 -15.16 11.40
N MET A 156 -9.43 -16.41 11.00
CA MET A 156 -8.14 -16.86 10.48
C MET A 156 -7.69 -16.08 9.26
N ALA A 157 -8.63 -15.71 8.40
CA ALA A 157 -8.31 -14.93 7.20
C ALA A 157 -7.65 -13.60 7.53
N ASN A 158 -7.95 -13.06 8.72
CA ASN A 158 -7.42 -11.78 9.16
C ASN A 158 -6.24 -11.90 10.13
N ARG A 159 -5.89 -13.10 10.53
CA ARG A 159 -4.80 -13.30 11.49
C ARG A 159 -3.42 -13.26 10.85
N ILE A 160 -3.32 -13.70 9.61
CA ILE A 160 -2.03 -13.72 8.92
C ILE A 160 -1.95 -12.46 8.06
N PRO A 161 -1.03 -11.55 8.38
CA PRO A 161 -0.87 -10.33 7.56
C PRO A 161 -0.58 -10.68 6.10
N PHE A 162 -0.99 -9.81 5.19
CA PHE A 162 -0.83 -10.06 3.76
C PHE A 162 0.63 -10.37 3.38
N ASP A 163 1.57 -9.63 3.92
CA ASP A 163 2.97 -9.81 3.56
C ASP A 163 3.54 -11.15 4.04
N ASP A 164 2.92 -11.74 5.05
CA ASP A 164 3.37 -13.01 5.62
C ASP A 164 2.69 -14.22 4.97
N ARG A 165 1.77 -13.98 4.04
CA ARG A 165 1.07 -15.07 3.32
C ARG A 165 1.93 -15.60 2.19
N GLY A 166 1.81 -16.90 1.93
CA GLY A 166 2.48 -17.53 0.80
C GLY A 166 1.85 -17.13 -0.53
N ASN A 167 2.67 -17.08 -1.57
CA ASN A 167 2.23 -16.71 -2.91
C ASN A 167 2.83 -17.68 -3.91
N SER A 168 1.98 -18.51 -4.49
CA SER A 168 2.44 -19.57 -5.41
C SER A 168 3.02 -19.01 -6.72
N ALA A 169 2.75 -17.74 -7.02
CA ALA A 169 3.30 -17.13 -8.24
C ALA A 169 4.75 -16.70 -8.10
N ILE A 170 5.26 -16.58 -6.87
CA ILE A 170 6.63 -16.16 -6.63
C ILE A 170 7.55 -17.38 -6.69
N SER A 171 8.59 -17.30 -7.51
CA SER A 171 9.60 -18.36 -7.62
C SER A 171 10.96 -17.84 -7.17
N LEU A 172 11.90 -18.77 -6.93
CA LEU A 172 13.26 -18.39 -6.55
C LEU A 172 13.91 -17.48 -7.58
N GLU A 173 13.59 -17.69 -8.87
CA GLU A 173 14.17 -16.90 -9.95
C GLU A 173 13.69 -15.45 -9.92
N ASP A 174 12.60 -15.17 -9.26
CA ASP A 174 12.09 -13.80 -9.14
C ASP A 174 12.88 -12.98 -8.12
N LEU A 175 13.60 -13.63 -7.23
CA LEU A 175 14.34 -12.94 -6.17
C LEU A 175 15.78 -12.66 -6.61
N SER A 176 16.29 -11.51 -6.20
CA SER A 176 17.64 -11.06 -6.54
C SER A 176 18.61 -11.41 -5.41
N PRO A 177 19.59 -12.28 -5.67
CA PRO A 177 20.62 -12.53 -4.65
C PRO A 177 21.37 -11.25 -4.25
N VAL A 178 21.53 -10.32 -5.17
CA VAL A 178 22.21 -9.05 -4.87
C VAL A 178 21.43 -8.24 -3.84
N LEU A 179 20.10 -8.19 -3.97
CA LEU A 179 19.27 -7.49 -2.99
C LEU A 179 19.32 -8.18 -1.63
N ILE A 180 19.34 -9.51 -1.62
CA ILE A 180 19.44 -10.25 -0.37
C ILE A 180 20.80 -10.00 0.31
N MET A 181 21.88 -10.07 -0.48
CA MET A 181 23.22 -9.79 0.04
C MET A 181 23.33 -8.38 0.61
N ASP A 182 22.78 -7.40 -0.11
CA ASP A 182 22.79 -6.02 0.35
C ASP A 182 22.06 -5.87 1.68
N TYR A 183 20.89 -6.51 1.78
CA TYR A 183 20.15 -6.50 3.03
C TYR A 183 20.97 -7.14 4.18
N LEU A 184 21.52 -8.34 3.94
CA LEU A 184 22.28 -9.05 4.95
C LEU A 184 23.50 -8.23 5.40
N ARG A 185 24.15 -7.55 4.46
CA ARG A 185 25.30 -6.69 4.77
C ARG A 185 24.87 -5.50 5.65
N ARG A 186 23.78 -4.87 5.29
CA ARG A 186 23.32 -3.68 6.02
C ARG A 186 22.89 -4.01 7.45
N VAL A 187 22.27 -5.17 7.66
CA VAL A 187 21.86 -5.57 9.01
C VAL A 187 22.94 -6.37 9.73
N LYS A 188 24.10 -6.54 9.12
CA LYS A 188 25.24 -7.25 9.69
C LYS A 188 24.90 -8.67 10.11
N SER A 189 24.18 -9.37 9.25
CA SER A 189 23.72 -10.73 9.51
C SER A 189 24.87 -11.73 9.35
N ARG A 190 24.87 -12.74 10.19
CA ARG A 190 25.82 -13.86 10.08
C ARG A 190 25.58 -14.68 8.81
N LEU A 191 24.38 -14.64 8.28
CA LEU A 191 24.06 -15.39 7.07
C LEU A 191 24.88 -14.92 5.86
N LEU A 192 25.37 -13.69 5.89
CA LEU A 192 26.17 -13.15 4.80
C LEU A 192 27.45 -13.96 4.55
N GLN A 193 28.07 -14.45 5.62
CA GLN A 193 29.36 -15.18 5.52
C GLN A 193 29.26 -16.40 4.63
N ASP A 194 28.17 -17.14 4.72
CA ASP A 194 27.98 -18.38 3.97
C ASP A 194 27.00 -18.25 2.83
N PHE A 195 26.54 -17.02 2.54
CA PHE A 195 25.47 -16.84 1.56
C PHE A 195 25.84 -17.37 0.17
N SER A 196 27.05 -17.10 -0.28
CA SER A 196 27.48 -17.52 -1.63
C SER A 196 27.66 -19.03 -1.75
N THR A 197 27.88 -19.76 -0.65
CA THR A 197 28.06 -21.19 -0.66
C THR A 197 26.83 -21.98 -0.23
N THR A 198 25.80 -21.29 0.23
CA THR A 198 24.54 -21.90 0.67
C THR A 198 23.51 -21.79 -0.45
N PRO A 199 22.75 -22.85 -0.75
CA PRO A 199 21.68 -22.72 -1.73
C PRO A 199 20.71 -21.60 -1.32
N LEU A 200 20.23 -20.85 -2.31
CA LEU A 200 19.35 -19.72 -2.04
C LEU A 200 18.11 -20.14 -1.26
N SER A 201 17.53 -21.31 -1.61
CA SER A 201 16.34 -21.80 -0.92
C SER A 201 16.60 -22.00 0.57
N LYS A 202 17.81 -22.44 0.94
CA LYS A 202 18.13 -22.66 2.35
C LYS A 202 18.38 -21.34 3.07
N SER A 203 19.02 -20.37 2.41
CA SER A 203 19.19 -19.05 3.01
C SER A 203 17.83 -18.42 3.29
N LEU A 204 16.89 -18.56 2.35
CA LEU A 204 15.54 -18.03 2.54
C LEU A 204 14.79 -18.77 3.64
N GLU A 205 15.06 -20.06 3.82
CA GLU A 205 14.49 -20.82 4.92
C GLU A 205 14.98 -20.27 6.27
N GLN A 206 16.26 -19.97 6.36
CA GLN A 206 16.85 -19.38 7.55
C GLN A 206 16.29 -17.98 7.85
N MET A 207 15.87 -17.26 6.81
CA MET A 207 15.23 -15.96 6.94
C MET A 207 13.71 -16.06 7.13
N GLU A 208 13.19 -17.28 7.16
CA GLU A 208 11.76 -17.56 7.38
C GLU A 208 10.87 -17.00 6.26
N MET A 209 11.35 -17.15 5.02
CA MET A 209 10.63 -16.65 3.86
C MET A 209 9.69 -17.69 3.23
N TRP A 210 9.72 -18.92 3.71
CA TRP A 210 8.88 -19.99 3.17
C TRP A 210 7.69 -20.28 4.08
N VAL A 211 6.57 -20.71 3.46
CA VAL A 211 5.39 -21.16 4.18
C VAL A 211 4.76 -22.31 3.39
N GLY A 212 4.10 -23.20 4.10
CA GLY A 212 3.39 -24.33 3.52
C GLY A 212 4.03 -25.65 3.90
N PRO A 213 3.41 -26.77 3.45
CA PRO A 213 3.88 -28.10 3.83
C PRO A 213 5.20 -28.45 3.13
N SER A 214 5.88 -29.44 3.67
CA SER A 214 7.22 -29.82 3.19
C SER A 214 7.24 -30.23 1.72
N GLU A 215 6.15 -30.82 1.22
CA GLU A 215 6.09 -31.24 -0.17
C GLU A 215 5.85 -30.08 -1.15
N ARG A 216 5.31 -28.96 -0.66
CA ARG A 216 5.09 -27.79 -1.53
C ARG A 216 5.10 -26.52 -0.71
N ARG A 217 6.25 -25.87 -0.68
CA ARG A 217 6.38 -24.61 0.03
C ARG A 217 6.18 -23.45 -0.93
N TYR A 218 5.71 -22.34 -0.40
CA TYR A 218 5.52 -21.11 -1.13
C TYR A 218 6.34 -20.00 -0.50
N LEU A 219 6.90 -19.14 -1.33
CA LEU A 219 7.54 -17.93 -0.82
C LEU A 219 6.48 -16.97 -0.34
N LYS A 220 6.77 -16.27 0.74
CA LYS A 220 5.86 -15.26 1.31
C LYS A 220 5.88 -14.01 0.43
N ASN A 221 4.78 -13.25 0.46
CA ASN A 221 4.71 -11.98 -0.26
C ASN A 221 5.85 -11.04 0.11
N VAL A 222 6.23 -11.00 1.38
CA VAL A 222 7.31 -10.10 1.83
C VAL A 222 8.63 -10.40 1.14
N ALA A 223 8.87 -11.66 0.74
CA ALA A 223 10.10 -11.99 0.01
C ALA A 223 10.17 -11.22 -1.31
N ALA A 224 9.05 -11.10 -2.02
CA ALA A 224 9.02 -10.32 -3.25
C ALA A 224 9.07 -8.83 -2.97
N MET A 225 8.43 -8.37 -1.90
CA MET A 225 8.49 -6.95 -1.54
C MET A 225 9.92 -6.50 -1.27
N MET A 226 10.69 -7.33 -0.58
CA MET A 226 12.04 -6.97 -0.16
C MET A 226 13.10 -7.30 -1.20
N PHE A 227 12.97 -8.42 -1.91
CA PHE A 227 14.08 -8.99 -2.65
C PHE A 227 13.81 -9.21 -4.13
N CYS A 228 12.73 -8.67 -4.68
CA CYS A 228 12.45 -8.71 -6.10
C CYS A 228 12.73 -7.35 -6.72
N GLU A 229 13.40 -7.32 -7.87
CA GLU A 229 13.66 -6.05 -8.55
C GLU A 229 12.42 -5.50 -9.25
N PHE A 230 11.44 -6.37 -9.52
CA PHE A 230 10.22 -5.99 -10.22
C PHE A 230 9.00 -6.50 -9.45
N PRO A 231 8.78 -6.03 -8.20
CA PRO A 231 7.67 -6.55 -7.39
C PRO A 231 6.30 -6.20 -7.97
N GLU A 232 6.22 -5.23 -8.87
CA GLU A 232 4.97 -4.91 -9.55
C GLU A 232 4.44 -6.07 -10.40
N LYS A 233 5.28 -7.06 -10.68
CA LYS A 233 4.85 -8.30 -11.32
C LYS A 233 3.81 -9.03 -10.47
N PHE A 234 3.94 -8.94 -9.14
CA PHE A 234 3.04 -9.59 -8.18
C PHE A 234 2.08 -8.61 -7.53
N PHE A 235 2.52 -7.39 -7.31
CA PHE A 235 1.74 -6.34 -6.66
C PHE A 235 1.75 -5.12 -7.58
N PRO A 236 0.81 -5.07 -8.53
CA PRO A 236 0.83 -4.00 -9.54
C PRO A 236 0.89 -2.61 -8.91
N TYR A 237 1.63 -1.74 -9.58
CA TYR A 237 1.83 -0.36 -9.16
C TYR A 237 2.60 -0.23 -7.85
N THR A 238 3.48 -1.18 -7.55
CA THR A 238 4.45 -1.02 -6.47
C THR A 238 5.50 -0.01 -6.94
N GLN A 239 5.21 1.26 -6.72
CA GLN A 239 6.01 2.36 -7.23
C GLN A 239 5.60 3.65 -6.54
N VAL A 240 6.45 4.66 -6.65
CA VAL A 240 6.15 6.02 -6.19
C VAL A 240 6.11 6.91 -7.43
N GLU A 241 5.06 7.71 -7.53
CA GLU A 241 4.90 8.71 -8.58
C GLU A 241 4.99 10.09 -7.93
N ILE A 242 5.90 10.92 -8.44
CA ILE A 242 6.07 12.26 -7.91
C ILE A 242 5.66 13.25 -8.98
N VAL A 243 4.74 14.14 -8.64
CA VAL A 243 4.29 15.20 -9.53
C VAL A 243 4.52 16.53 -8.82
N HIS A 244 5.11 17.45 -9.53
CA HIS A 244 5.43 18.77 -9.02
C HIS A 244 4.54 19.80 -9.72
N PHE A 245 3.80 20.59 -8.94
CA PHE A 245 2.97 21.68 -9.44
C PHE A 245 3.58 22.99 -8.95
N PRO A 246 4.43 23.63 -9.74
CA PRO A 246 5.09 24.87 -9.28
C PRO A 246 4.10 25.99 -8.94
N GLY A 247 2.97 26.04 -9.61
CA GLY A 247 1.93 27.03 -9.35
C GLY A 247 0.76 26.53 -8.53
N GLY A 248 0.82 25.28 -8.05
CA GLY A 248 -0.29 24.65 -7.31
C GLY A 248 -1.21 23.88 -8.21
N ALA A 249 -1.69 22.73 -7.73
CA ALA A 249 -2.49 21.80 -8.54
C ALA A 249 -3.86 22.37 -8.90
N GLU A 250 -4.46 23.12 -8.00
CA GLU A 250 -5.77 23.71 -8.25
C GLU A 250 -5.69 24.93 -9.16
N ARG A 251 -4.67 25.74 -8.94
CA ARG A 251 -4.56 27.00 -9.63
C ARG A 251 -4.00 26.84 -11.04
N GLU A 252 -2.99 26.03 -11.19
CA GLU A 252 -2.33 25.80 -12.48
C GLU A 252 -2.21 24.29 -12.74
N PRO A 253 -3.34 23.62 -12.98
CA PRO A 253 -3.32 22.16 -13.10
C PRO A 253 -2.54 21.67 -14.32
N ASN A 254 -2.37 22.51 -15.34
CA ASN A 254 -1.62 22.12 -16.53
C ASN A 254 -0.13 22.43 -16.42
N ASN A 255 0.28 23.15 -15.40
CA ASN A 255 1.69 23.44 -15.16
C ASN A 255 2.22 22.42 -14.18
N MET A 256 2.55 21.24 -14.70
CA MET A 256 3.06 20.18 -13.87
C MET A 256 4.33 19.57 -14.47
N ILE A 257 5.20 19.13 -13.58
CA ILE A 257 6.44 18.46 -13.94
C ILE A 257 6.36 17.05 -13.39
N GLU A 258 6.35 16.06 -14.29
CA GLU A 258 6.36 14.67 -13.89
C GLU A 258 7.80 14.19 -13.82
N THR A 259 8.10 13.45 -12.77
CA THR A 259 9.41 12.82 -12.64
C THR A 259 9.32 11.39 -13.14
N PRO A 260 10.45 10.76 -13.45
CA PRO A 260 10.45 9.33 -13.76
C PRO A 260 9.88 8.53 -12.60
N LEU A 261 9.17 7.45 -12.91
CA LEU A 261 8.60 6.56 -11.89
C LEU A 261 9.72 5.94 -11.06
N ILE A 262 9.50 5.84 -9.76
CA ILE A 262 10.44 5.21 -8.85
C ILE A 262 9.95 3.79 -8.59
N LYS A 263 10.72 2.81 -9.04
CA LYS A 263 10.39 1.39 -8.95
C LYS A 263 11.54 0.61 -8.34
N GLY A 264 11.25 -0.62 -7.95
CA GLY A 264 12.24 -1.52 -7.38
C GLY A 264 11.67 -2.23 -6.17
N SER A 265 12.54 -2.89 -5.40
CA SER A 265 12.13 -3.44 -4.11
C SER A 265 11.67 -2.31 -3.20
N VAL A 266 10.88 -2.65 -2.19
CA VAL A 266 10.34 -1.62 -1.30
C VAL A 266 11.47 -0.78 -0.66
N PRO A 267 12.54 -1.37 -0.12
CA PRO A 267 13.63 -0.52 0.40
C PRO A 267 14.28 0.34 -0.68
N THR A 268 14.44 -0.18 -1.89
CA THR A 268 14.98 0.59 -3.01
C THR A 268 14.10 1.80 -3.32
N ILE A 269 12.78 1.57 -3.37
CA ILE A 269 11.82 2.66 -3.61
C ILE A 269 11.94 3.72 -2.53
N ILE A 270 11.99 3.31 -1.27
CA ILE A 270 12.08 4.25 -0.15
C ILE A 270 13.36 5.09 -0.27
N ARG A 271 14.49 4.43 -0.49
CA ARG A 271 15.78 5.14 -0.58
C ARG A 271 15.82 6.10 -1.77
N ALA A 272 15.33 5.64 -2.92
CA ALA A 272 15.33 6.48 -4.13
C ALA A 272 14.40 7.68 -3.97
N THR A 273 13.23 7.47 -3.36
CA THR A 273 12.28 8.56 -3.11
C THR A 273 12.90 9.60 -2.18
N LEU A 274 13.52 9.14 -1.08
CA LEU A 274 14.14 10.04 -0.12
C LEU A 274 15.32 10.77 -0.74
N HIS A 275 16.10 10.09 -1.57
CA HIS A 275 17.20 10.75 -2.27
C HIS A 275 16.68 11.86 -3.20
N TYR A 276 15.61 11.57 -3.94
CA TYR A 276 15.02 12.59 -4.82
C TYR A 276 14.55 13.80 -4.01
N LEU A 277 13.83 13.56 -2.92
CA LEU A 277 13.33 14.68 -2.10
C LEU A 277 14.47 15.48 -1.49
N LYS A 278 15.51 14.80 -1.04
CA LYS A 278 16.66 15.46 -0.43
C LYS A 278 17.43 16.32 -1.43
N THR A 279 17.62 15.83 -2.66
CA THR A 279 18.42 16.54 -3.64
C THR A 279 17.65 17.58 -4.44
N ASN A 280 16.34 17.40 -4.60
CA ASN A 280 15.56 18.27 -5.50
C ASN A 280 14.53 19.14 -4.79
N VAL A 281 14.17 18.85 -3.56
CA VAL A 281 13.06 19.53 -2.89
C VAL A 281 13.48 20.22 -1.61
N ILE A 282 14.22 19.54 -0.75
CA ILE A 282 14.61 20.09 0.56
C ILE A 282 15.65 21.21 0.38
N GLN A 283 15.40 22.33 1.07
CA GLN A 283 16.30 23.48 1.04
C GLN A 283 16.53 23.95 2.46
N GLU A 284 17.74 24.45 2.71
CA GLU A 284 18.14 24.94 4.02
C GLU A 284 18.29 26.45 4.01
N GLN A 285 17.89 27.09 5.09
CA GLN A 285 18.09 28.51 5.29
C GLN A 285 18.91 28.69 6.55
N ILE A 286 19.95 29.52 6.47
CA ILE A 286 20.78 29.87 7.61
C ILE A 286 20.65 31.36 7.83
N ILE A 287 20.26 31.76 9.05
CA ILE A 287 20.11 33.16 9.42
C ILE A 287 21.04 33.45 10.58
N LYS A 288 21.79 34.53 10.47
CA LYS A 288 22.64 35.01 11.55
C LYS A 288 21.97 36.23 12.20
N PRO A 289 21.28 36.05 13.32
CA PRO A 289 20.67 37.20 14.00
C PRO A 289 21.75 38.17 14.49
N LYS A 290 21.41 39.44 14.44
CA LYS A 290 22.36 40.48 14.87
C LYS A 290 22.69 40.40 16.37
N ASN A 291 21.80 39.81 17.16
CA ASN A 291 21.92 39.80 18.61
C ASN A 291 22.38 38.45 19.18
N ARG A 292 22.77 37.50 18.33
CA ARG A 292 23.20 36.19 18.80
C ARG A 292 24.45 35.75 18.03
N ALA A 293 25.32 35.04 18.76
CA ALA A 293 26.51 34.46 18.13
C ALA A 293 26.16 33.25 17.28
N GLU A 294 25.09 32.55 17.62
CA GLU A 294 24.70 31.33 16.94
C GLU A 294 23.77 31.59 15.75
N SER A 295 24.00 30.85 14.69
CA SER A 295 23.14 30.87 13.51
C SER A 295 21.88 30.05 13.76
N ILE A 296 20.77 30.46 13.16
CA ILE A 296 19.53 29.72 13.19
C ILE A 296 19.43 28.99 11.86
N ARG A 297 19.24 27.67 11.92
CA ARG A 297 19.07 26.82 10.74
C ARG A 297 17.66 26.27 10.71
N PHE A 298 17.07 26.29 9.55
CA PHE A 298 15.78 25.64 9.35
C PHE A 298 15.64 25.24 7.89
N PHE A 299 14.70 24.33 7.63
CA PHE A 299 14.48 23.77 6.31
C PHE A 299 13.07 24.08 5.83
N ASN A 300 12.87 24.09 4.51
CA ASN A 300 11.50 24.17 4.01
C ASN A 300 10.70 22.94 4.47
N TYR A 301 11.34 21.77 4.46
CA TYR A 301 10.76 20.53 4.97
C TYR A 301 11.87 19.79 5.72
N PRO A 302 11.68 19.47 6.99
CA PRO A 302 12.70 18.70 7.70
C PRO A 302 12.77 17.29 7.13
N TYR A 303 13.99 16.81 6.86
CA TYR A 303 14.18 15.52 6.22
C TYR A 303 13.52 14.37 6.99
N GLN A 304 13.65 14.37 8.31
CA GLN A 304 13.13 13.29 9.12
C GLN A 304 11.61 13.18 9.04
N ALA A 305 10.93 14.31 8.89
CA ALA A 305 9.46 14.27 8.74
C ALA A 305 9.09 13.62 7.41
N LEU A 306 9.79 13.98 6.33
CA LEU A 306 9.55 13.36 5.03
C LEU A 306 9.91 11.89 5.05
N GLU A 307 11.00 11.53 5.70
CA GLU A 307 11.43 10.14 5.82
C GLU A 307 10.33 9.30 6.48
N GLU A 308 9.81 9.75 7.61
CA GLU A 308 8.76 9.03 8.32
C GLU A 308 7.49 8.92 7.45
N ALA A 309 7.14 9.99 6.75
CA ALA A 309 5.93 9.97 5.92
C ALA A 309 6.06 9.01 4.74
N VAL A 310 7.22 9.00 4.07
CA VAL A 310 7.47 8.12 2.93
C VAL A 310 7.50 6.65 3.39
N VAL A 311 8.25 6.38 4.46
CA VAL A 311 8.33 5.01 4.99
C VAL A 311 6.94 4.54 5.43
N ASN A 312 6.18 5.41 6.10
CA ASN A 312 4.82 5.08 6.53
C ASN A 312 3.94 4.69 5.33
N ALA A 313 4.03 5.45 4.24
CA ALA A 313 3.21 5.18 3.06
C ALA A 313 3.54 3.81 2.45
N LEU A 314 4.83 3.49 2.30
CA LEU A 314 5.24 2.21 1.71
C LEU A 314 5.01 1.03 2.66
N TYR A 315 5.20 1.25 3.96
CA TYR A 315 4.98 0.21 4.96
C TYR A 315 3.50 -0.18 5.05
N HIS A 316 2.63 0.83 5.12
CA HIS A 316 1.20 0.57 5.34
C HIS A 316 0.40 0.42 4.05
N ARG A 317 1.04 0.58 2.91
CA ARG A 317 0.36 0.41 1.62
C ARG A 317 -0.32 -0.96 1.55
N ASP A 318 -1.52 -0.97 0.99
CA ASP A 318 -2.21 -2.23 0.68
C ASP A 318 -1.71 -2.72 -0.67
N TYR A 319 -0.85 -3.73 -0.67
CA TYR A 319 -0.21 -4.20 -1.90
C TYR A 319 -1.17 -4.99 -2.80
N GLN A 320 -2.41 -5.19 -2.36
CA GLN A 320 -3.46 -5.76 -3.20
C GLN A 320 -4.17 -4.70 -4.05
N VAL A 321 -4.04 -3.44 -3.69
CA VAL A 321 -4.70 -2.35 -4.41
C VAL A 321 -3.79 -1.89 -5.56
N ARG A 322 -4.39 -1.71 -6.74
CA ARG A 322 -3.65 -1.36 -7.95
C ARG A 322 -3.50 0.15 -8.09
N GLU A 323 -2.93 0.77 -7.06
CA GLU A 323 -2.68 2.21 -7.03
C GLU A 323 -1.29 2.46 -6.49
N PRO A 324 -0.53 3.37 -7.09
CA PRO A 324 0.80 3.71 -6.58
C PRO A 324 0.71 4.58 -5.34
N VAL A 325 1.85 4.78 -4.69
CA VAL A 325 2.00 5.88 -3.74
C VAL A 325 2.25 7.14 -4.56
N GLU A 326 1.49 8.18 -4.31
CA GLU A 326 1.60 9.44 -5.05
C GLU A 326 2.11 10.54 -4.14
N ILE A 327 3.15 11.23 -4.59
CA ILE A 327 3.70 12.38 -3.88
C ILE A 327 3.45 13.60 -4.76
N THR A 328 2.72 14.57 -4.21
CA THR A 328 2.42 15.81 -4.92
C THR A 328 3.16 16.94 -4.22
N ILE A 329 3.99 17.66 -4.98
CA ILE A 329 4.78 18.77 -4.45
C ILE A 329 4.16 20.06 -4.97
N GLU A 330 3.73 20.89 -4.03
CA GLU A 330 3.14 22.20 -4.34
C GLU A 330 3.95 23.28 -3.63
N PRO A 331 3.73 24.56 -3.97
CA PRO A 331 4.56 25.63 -3.36
C PRO A 331 4.49 25.66 -1.84
N HIS A 332 3.36 25.24 -1.25
CA HIS A 332 3.15 25.39 0.20
C HIS A 332 3.10 24.08 0.94
N ALA A 333 3.14 22.93 0.28
CA ALA A 333 3.02 21.64 0.94
C ALA A 333 3.44 20.50 0.05
N ILE A 334 3.80 19.38 0.70
CA ILE A 334 3.99 18.09 0.04
C ILE A 334 2.90 17.17 0.57
N SER A 335 2.18 16.53 -0.35
CA SER A 335 1.16 15.55 0.00
C SER A 335 1.62 14.15 -0.39
N ILE A 336 1.41 13.19 0.49
CA ILE A 336 1.75 11.78 0.24
C ILE A 336 0.47 10.97 0.40
N LEU A 337 0.05 10.34 -0.70
CA LEU A 337 -1.20 9.59 -0.77
C LEU A 337 -0.89 8.11 -0.93
N SER A 338 -1.45 7.28 -0.06
CA SER A 338 -1.31 5.83 -0.16
C SER A 338 -2.69 5.17 -0.02
N HIS A 339 -2.78 3.94 -0.43
CA HIS A 339 -3.99 3.11 -0.40
C HIS A 339 -3.63 1.80 0.30
N SER A 340 -4.48 1.27 1.15
CA SER A 340 -5.71 1.79 1.70
C SER A 340 -5.43 2.59 2.96
N GLY A 341 -6.48 3.03 3.65
CA GLY A 341 -6.33 3.82 4.85
C GLY A 341 -6.08 2.99 6.10
N PRO A 342 -6.00 3.66 7.24
CA PRO A 342 -5.78 2.98 8.52
C PRO A 342 -6.90 2.02 8.88
N ASP A 343 -6.62 1.10 9.78
CA ASP A 343 -7.59 0.10 10.24
C ASP A 343 -8.86 0.80 10.76
N ARG A 344 -10.00 0.18 10.50
CA ARG A 344 -11.30 0.73 10.89
C ARG A 344 -11.46 0.85 12.40
N SER A 345 -10.66 0.14 13.17
CA SER A 345 -10.68 0.27 14.63
C SER A 345 -10.20 1.64 15.10
N ILE A 346 -9.53 2.39 14.22
CA ILE A 346 -9.06 3.74 14.52
C ILE A 346 -10.10 4.73 13.98
N SER A 347 -10.61 5.60 14.83
CA SER A 347 -11.64 6.55 14.42
C SER A 347 -11.07 7.61 13.49
N GLU A 348 -11.94 8.16 12.62
CA GLU A 348 -11.53 9.27 11.75
C GLU A 348 -11.07 10.46 12.56
N GLU A 349 -11.71 10.69 13.71
CA GLU A 349 -11.32 11.78 14.62
C GLU A 349 -9.86 11.60 15.08
N SER A 350 -9.51 10.38 15.49
CA SER A 350 -8.15 10.10 15.95
C SER A 350 -7.14 10.32 14.83
N ILE A 351 -7.50 9.92 13.61
CA ILE A 351 -6.62 10.09 12.45
C ILE A 351 -6.40 11.58 12.18
N ARG A 352 -7.48 12.36 12.14
CA ARG A 352 -7.37 13.79 11.84
C ARG A 352 -6.70 14.57 12.96
N ALA A 353 -6.76 14.06 14.19
CA ALA A 353 -6.09 14.71 15.31
C ALA A 353 -4.56 14.66 15.19
N GLY A 354 -4.03 13.82 14.34
CA GLY A 354 -2.59 13.77 14.11
C GLY A 354 -1.80 13.25 15.29
N ARG A 355 -2.39 12.40 16.09
CA ARG A 355 -1.75 11.80 17.25
C ARG A 355 -1.32 10.39 16.96
N ARG A 356 -0.61 9.78 17.91
CA ARG A 356 -0.21 8.39 17.77
C ARG A 356 -1.43 7.51 17.55
N LEU A 357 -1.39 6.72 16.47
CA LEU A 357 -2.46 5.78 16.16
C LEU A 357 -2.10 4.42 16.76
N GLN A 358 -3.04 3.84 17.50
CA GLN A 358 -2.83 2.55 18.12
C GLN A 358 -3.70 1.51 17.43
N THR A 359 -3.06 0.51 16.85
CA THR A 359 -3.75 -0.62 16.27
C THR A 359 -2.94 -1.88 16.56
N ARG A 360 -3.64 -2.99 16.70
CA ARG A 360 -2.99 -4.29 16.84
C ARG A 360 -2.98 -5.04 15.52
N ARG A 361 -3.55 -4.46 14.50
CA ARG A 361 -3.62 -5.08 13.17
C ARG A 361 -2.70 -4.33 12.21
N TYR A 362 -1.68 -5.04 11.74
CA TYR A 362 -0.74 -4.50 10.76
C TYR A 362 -0.87 -5.30 9.47
N ARG A 363 -1.10 -4.57 8.39
CA ARG A 363 -1.26 -5.18 7.07
C ARG A 363 0.00 -5.88 6.60
N ASN A 364 1.15 -5.28 6.90
CA ASN A 364 2.44 -5.75 6.42
C ASN A 364 3.44 -5.81 7.59
N ARG A 365 3.13 -6.64 8.57
CA ARG A 365 3.90 -6.67 9.81
C ARG A 365 5.35 -7.08 9.59
N ARG A 366 5.59 -8.11 8.77
CA ARG A 366 6.95 -8.61 8.54
C ARG A 366 7.77 -7.59 7.75
N LEU A 367 7.13 -6.90 6.78
CA LEU A 367 7.78 -5.81 6.06
C LEU A 367 8.25 -4.74 7.04
N GLY A 368 7.41 -4.39 8.01
CA GLY A 368 7.78 -3.41 9.04
C GLY A 368 9.01 -3.84 9.82
N GLU A 369 9.10 -5.13 10.15
CA GLU A 369 10.27 -5.65 10.86
C GLU A 369 11.54 -5.49 10.03
N PHE A 370 11.46 -5.80 8.73
CA PHE A 370 12.61 -5.60 7.83
C PHE A 370 13.02 -4.14 7.74
N LEU A 371 12.04 -3.26 7.61
CA LEU A 371 12.34 -1.82 7.50
C LEU A 371 12.96 -1.29 8.77
N LYS A 372 12.52 -1.79 9.91
CA LYS A 372 13.13 -1.42 11.19
C LYS A 372 14.57 -1.91 11.26
N GLU A 373 14.84 -3.14 10.85
CA GLU A 373 16.21 -3.68 10.86
C GLU A 373 17.13 -2.86 9.95
N LEU A 374 16.58 -2.28 8.89
CA LEU A 374 17.33 -1.40 7.98
C LEU A 374 17.41 0.05 8.47
N ASP A 375 16.89 0.33 9.67
CA ASP A 375 16.80 1.67 10.24
C ASP A 375 15.97 2.63 9.38
N LEU A 376 15.01 2.08 8.64
CA LEU A 376 14.09 2.89 7.85
C LEU A 376 12.77 3.15 8.56
N SER A 377 12.51 2.46 9.69
CA SER A 377 11.27 2.60 10.44
C SER A 377 11.53 2.37 11.92
N GLU A 378 10.78 3.06 12.77
CA GLU A 378 10.83 2.81 14.22
C GLU A 378 10.03 1.56 14.60
N GLY A 379 9.14 1.10 13.75
CA GLY A 379 8.46 -0.17 13.93
C GLY A 379 7.36 -0.23 14.95
N ARG A 380 6.98 0.89 15.57
CA ARG A 380 5.99 0.87 16.67
C ARG A 380 5.01 2.04 16.63
N ALA A 381 4.40 2.29 15.50
CA ALA A 381 3.35 3.31 15.38
C ALA A 381 3.80 4.68 15.92
N THR A 382 5.09 4.99 15.75
CA THR A 382 5.66 6.25 16.19
C THR A 382 5.82 7.24 15.05
N GLY A 383 5.43 6.85 13.84
CA GLY A 383 5.63 7.67 12.65
C GLY A 383 4.96 9.03 12.74
N ILE A 384 3.67 9.05 13.08
CA ILE A 384 2.94 10.32 13.15
C ILE A 384 3.50 11.25 14.24
N PRO A 385 3.73 10.78 15.48
CA PRO A 385 4.37 11.65 16.47
C PRO A 385 5.73 12.16 16.02
N THR A 386 6.54 11.33 15.36
CA THR A 386 7.85 11.75 14.87
C THR A 386 7.72 12.85 13.82
N ILE A 387 6.75 12.69 12.89
CA ILE A 387 6.50 13.72 11.87
C ILE A 387 6.18 15.05 12.55
N GLN A 388 5.24 15.04 13.50
CA GLN A 388 4.83 16.27 14.17
C GLN A 388 5.96 16.89 14.98
N GLU A 389 6.73 16.07 15.69
CA GLU A 389 7.84 16.56 16.49
C GLU A 389 8.92 17.20 15.62
N GLU A 390 9.25 16.59 14.50
CA GLU A 390 10.29 17.14 13.60
C GLU A 390 9.82 18.44 12.94
N LEU A 391 8.53 18.52 12.60
CA LEU A 391 7.98 19.76 12.07
C LEU A 391 8.02 20.86 13.13
N LYS A 392 7.62 20.55 14.35
CA LYS A 392 7.66 21.51 15.45
C LYS A 392 9.08 21.99 15.70
N ARG A 393 10.05 21.08 15.72
CA ARG A 393 11.46 21.44 15.94
C ARG A 393 11.98 22.35 14.83
N ASN A 394 11.50 22.18 13.60
CA ASN A 394 11.90 23.00 12.47
C ASN A 394 11.22 24.39 12.47
N GLY A 395 10.19 24.59 13.29
CA GLY A 395 9.40 25.81 13.26
C GLY A 395 8.32 25.79 12.18
N SER A 396 8.00 24.61 11.67
CA SER A 396 7.00 24.42 10.63
C SER A 396 5.61 24.23 11.24
N PRO A 397 4.54 24.51 10.47
CA PRO A 397 3.20 24.08 10.91
C PRO A 397 3.13 22.56 10.96
N LEU A 398 2.19 22.05 11.75
CA LEU A 398 2.03 20.61 11.88
C LEU A 398 1.42 19.99 10.63
N ALA A 399 1.71 18.71 10.41
CA ALA A 399 1.13 17.94 9.32
C ALA A 399 -0.33 17.65 9.57
N SER A 400 -1.08 17.43 8.49
CA SER A 400 -2.45 16.97 8.58
C SER A 400 -2.56 15.56 8.00
N PHE A 401 -3.55 14.80 8.49
CA PHE A 401 -3.77 13.40 8.13
C PHE A 401 -5.24 13.23 7.81
N ASP A 402 -5.53 12.55 6.71
CA ASP A 402 -6.91 12.42 6.27
C ASP A 402 -7.16 11.04 5.66
N THR A 403 -8.42 10.61 5.77
CA THR A 403 -8.91 9.39 5.16
C THR A 403 -10.42 9.55 4.98
N ASP A 404 -11.05 8.55 4.31
CA ASP A 404 -12.50 8.56 4.16
C ASP A 404 -13.15 7.51 5.08
N SER A 405 -14.48 7.49 5.10
CA SER A 405 -15.24 6.56 5.94
C SER A 405 -14.99 5.10 5.56
N HIS A 406 -14.64 4.83 4.31
CA HIS A 406 -14.38 3.47 3.83
C HIS A 406 -12.92 3.09 3.93
N ARG A 407 -12.06 4.01 4.39
CA ARG A 407 -10.62 3.77 4.52
C ARG A 407 -9.99 3.36 3.20
N THR A 408 -10.35 4.07 2.13
CA THR A 408 -9.80 3.76 0.81
C THR A 408 -8.43 4.38 0.58
N TYR A 409 -8.07 5.39 1.36
CA TYR A 409 -6.79 6.07 1.22
C TYR A 409 -6.32 6.63 2.55
N PHE A 410 -5.05 6.98 2.58
CA PHE A 410 -4.46 7.75 3.68
C PHE A 410 -3.63 8.87 3.07
N LEU A 411 -3.92 10.10 3.48
CA LEU A 411 -3.27 11.29 2.93
C LEU A 411 -2.51 12.01 4.05
N ILE A 412 -1.22 12.19 3.86
CA ILE A 412 -0.37 12.97 4.75
C ILE A 412 -0.01 14.25 4.03
N THR A 413 -0.31 15.39 4.64
CA THR A 413 0.05 16.69 4.07
C THR A 413 1.06 17.36 4.99
N ILE A 414 2.25 17.61 4.46
CA ILE A 414 3.35 18.23 5.21
C ILE A 414 3.53 19.66 4.70
N PRO A 415 3.22 20.66 5.53
CA PRO A 415 3.32 22.05 5.06
C PRO A 415 4.76 22.52 4.98
N CYS A 416 4.99 23.44 4.05
CA CYS A 416 6.27 24.11 3.92
C CYS A 416 6.46 25.09 5.08
N HIS A 417 7.71 25.27 5.49
CA HIS A 417 8.03 26.27 6.51
C HIS A 417 7.58 27.65 6.00
N PRO A 418 6.89 28.45 6.82
CA PRO A 418 6.33 29.71 6.34
C PRO A 418 7.35 30.69 5.74
N ASP A 419 8.57 30.70 6.26
CA ASP A 419 9.57 31.64 5.76
C ASP A 419 10.05 31.26 4.35
N PHE A 420 9.93 29.98 3.96
CA PHE A 420 10.22 29.59 2.59
C PHE A 420 9.07 29.95 1.65
N VAL A 421 7.84 29.78 2.11
CA VAL A 421 6.69 30.16 1.30
C VAL A 421 6.72 31.64 0.99
N SER A 422 6.99 32.47 2.00
CA SER A 422 7.02 33.93 1.78
C SER A 422 8.17 34.38 0.91
N LYS A 423 9.27 33.63 0.85
CA LYS A 423 10.44 34.01 0.06
C LYS A 423 10.49 33.38 -1.32
N LYS A 424 9.73 32.30 -1.51
CA LYS A 424 9.86 31.51 -2.73
C LYS A 424 8.58 31.41 -3.53
N MET A 425 7.92 32.46 -3.62
CA MET A 425 6.90 32.50 -4.63
C MET A 425 7.54 32.35 -5.98
N PRO A 426 6.91 31.58 -6.89
CA PRO A 426 7.49 31.40 -8.20
C PRO A 426 7.73 32.75 -8.82
N LEU A 427 9.00 33.00 -9.01
CA LEU A 427 9.39 34.35 -9.25
C LEU A 427 9.80 34.50 -10.68
N SER A 428 9.00 35.22 -11.38
CA SER A 428 9.56 36.10 -12.39
C SER A 428 10.32 37.19 -11.63
N ASN A 429 11.14 37.94 -12.33
CA ASN A 429 11.89 39.03 -11.73
C ASN A 429 11.00 40.02 -11.01
N ASP A 430 9.70 39.99 -11.30
CA ASP A 430 8.75 40.95 -10.75
C ASP A 430 8.30 40.61 -9.36
N ALA A 431 8.37 39.32 -8.96
CA ALA A 431 8.04 38.96 -7.57
C ALA A 431 9.14 39.49 -6.63
N ASP A 432 10.38 39.49 -7.08
CA ASP A 432 11.45 40.10 -6.30
C ASP A 432 11.20 41.59 -6.15
N THR A 433 10.74 42.23 -7.22
CA THR A 433 10.43 43.66 -7.19
C THR A 433 9.30 43.94 -6.19
N ILE A 434 8.28 43.09 -6.17
CA ILE A 434 7.19 43.25 -5.21
C ILE A 434 7.70 43.08 -3.77
N ASN A 435 8.53 42.06 -3.56
CA ASN A 435 9.09 41.82 -2.22
C ASN A 435 10.00 42.96 -1.78
N ASP A 436 10.73 43.54 -2.72
CA ASP A 436 11.60 44.69 -2.42
C ASP A 436 10.79 45.95 -2.14
N THR A 437 9.68 46.10 -2.83
CA THR A 437 8.83 47.30 -2.69
C THR A 437 7.97 47.24 -1.47
N ILE A 438 7.45 46.04 -1.11
CA ILE A 438 6.55 45.86 0.02
C ILE A 438 7.32 45.16 1.14
N ASN A 439 7.87 45.97 2.03
CA ASN A 439 8.75 45.46 3.08
C ASN A 439 8.00 45.02 4.35
N ASP A 440 6.69 44.93 4.27
CA ASP A 440 5.82 44.54 5.39
C ASP A 440 5.25 43.15 5.05
N LYS A 441 5.70 42.12 5.77
CA LYS A 441 5.25 40.74 5.54
C LYS A 441 3.74 40.60 5.62
N GLN A 442 3.13 41.19 6.66
CA GLN A 442 1.69 41.10 6.83
C GLN A 442 0.94 41.77 5.69
N ARG A 443 1.47 42.89 5.23
CA ARG A 443 0.87 43.59 4.10
C ARG A 443 0.97 42.79 2.82
N ARG A 444 2.13 42.16 2.57
CA ARG A 444 2.30 41.31 1.38
C ARG A 444 1.32 40.15 1.38
N GLU A 445 1.21 39.47 2.53
CA GLU A 445 0.30 38.34 2.66
C GLU A 445 -1.15 38.77 2.43
N ARG A 446 -1.50 39.93 2.97
CA ARG A 446 -2.85 40.46 2.78
C ARG A 446 -3.11 40.79 1.30
N LEU A 447 -2.15 41.40 0.62
CA LEU A 447 -2.31 41.71 -0.81
C LEU A 447 -2.50 40.46 -1.64
N GLN A 448 -1.76 39.42 -1.34
CA GLN A 448 -1.86 38.15 -2.07
C GLN A 448 -3.20 37.48 -1.80
N THR A 449 -3.66 37.52 -0.56
CA THR A 449 -4.96 36.98 -0.20
C THR A 449 -6.08 37.74 -0.90
N LEU A 450 -5.94 39.07 -1.01
CA LEU A 450 -6.91 39.91 -1.69
C LEU A 450 -7.06 39.46 -3.16
N ILE A 451 -5.94 39.27 -3.84
CA ILE A 451 -5.97 38.82 -5.25
C ILE A 451 -6.62 37.45 -5.36
N SER A 452 -6.28 36.53 -4.46
CA SER A 452 -6.84 35.19 -4.47
C SER A 452 -8.36 35.23 -4.31
N LEU A 453 -8.85 36.02 -3.37
CA LEU A 453 -10.29 36.13 -3.13
C LEU A 453 -11.02 36.72 -4.34
N ILE A 454 -10.39 37.69 -5.02
CA ILE A 454 -11.00 38.25 -6.24
C ILE A 454 -11.07 37.18 -7.33
N ARG A 455 -9.99 36.40 -7.50
CA ARG A 455 -9.94 35.37 -8.54
C ARG A 455 -10.96 34.25 -8.29
N GLN A 456 -11.17 33.92 -7.04
CA GLN A 456 -12.18 32.92 -6.67
C GLN A 456 -13.60 33.41 -6.93
N GLY A 457 -13.78 34.71 -7.06
CA GLY A 457 -15.10 35.30 -7.31
C GLY A 457 -16.04 35.24 -6.15
N GLU A 458 -15.53 34.99 -4.96
CA GLU A 458 -16.34 34.89 -3.74
C GLU A 458 -16.66 36.25 -3.11
N VAL A 459 -15.86 37.25 -3.45
CA VAL A 459 -15.99 38.56 -2.87
C VAL A 459 -16.26 39.55 -3.99
N VAL A 460 -17.34 40.33 -3.83
CA VAL A 460 -17.80 41.23 -4.89
C VAL A 460 -17.81 42.69 -4.47
N SER A 461 -17.40 43.00 -3.24
CA SER A 461 -17.42 44.38 -2.75
C SER A 461 -16.28 44.64 -1.77
N ALA A 462 -15.91 45.91 -1.65
CA ALA A 462 -14.88 46.31 -0.68
C ALA A 462 -15.27 45.97 0.75
N LYS A 463 -16.57 46.02 1.04
CA LYS A 463 -17.06 45.71 2.39
C LYS A 463 -16.88 44.23 2.72
N GLU A 464 -17.21 43.35 1.75
CA GLU A 464 -17.00 41.91 1.93
C GLU A 464 -15.51 41.57 2.02
N MET A 465 -14.69 42.22 1.19
CA MET A 465 -13.26 42.03 1.24
C MET A 465 -12.68 42.45 2.59
N ALA A 466 -13.16 43.56 3.12
CA ALA A 466 -12.71 44.05 4.42
C ALA A 466 -13.00 43.04 5.53
N ILE A 467 -14.17 42.40 5.47
CA ILE A 467 -14.55 41.38 6.42
C ILE A 467 -13.62 40.14 6.23
N ALA A 468 -13.47 39.70 5.00
CA ALA A 468 -12.65 38.53 4.69
C ALA A 468 -11.20 38.70 5.13
N LEU A 469 -10.65 39.90 4.98
CA LEU A 469 -9.27 40.18 5.34
C LEU A 469 -9.11 40.73 6.77
N SER A 470 -10.19 40.90 7.49
CA SER A 470 -10.20 41.47 8.86
C SER A 470 -9.50 42.83 8.92
N VAL A 471 -9.84 43.69 7.96
CA VAL A 471 -9.33 45.06 7.91
C VAL A 471 -10.46 46.03 7.65
N SER A 472 -10.16 47.33 7.67
CA SER A 472 -11.16 48.36 7.37
C SER A 472 -11.33 48.51 5.85
N THR A 473 -12.48 48.98 5.43
CA THR A 473 -12.77 49.25 4.03
C THR A 473 -11.75 50.20 3.40
N PRO A 474 -11.35 51.29 4.06
CA PRO A 474 -10.28 52.13 3.50
C PRO A 474 -8.97 51.39 3.29
N THR A 475 -8.67 50.42 4.16
CA THR A 475 -7.44 49.61 3.97
C THR A 475 -7.54 48.78 2.70
N VAL A 476 -8.73 48.21 2.42
CA VAL A 476 -8.94 47.46 1.17
C VAL A 476 -8.67 48.37 -0.05
N TRP A 477 -9.20 49.57 -0.04
CA TRP A 477 -9.00 50.49 -1.16
C TRP A 477 -7.53 50.90 -1.31
N ARG A 478 -6.84 51.08 -0.19
CA ARG A 478 -5.40 51.38 -0.24
C ARG A 478 -4.63 50.18 -0.83
N ASP A 479 -5.01 48.99 -0.43
CA ASP A 479 -4.36 47.77 -0.95
C ASP A 479 -4.61 47.61 -2.46
N ILE A 480 -5.85 47.84 -2.93
CA ILE A 480 -6.19 47.83 -4.34
C ILE A 480 -5.37 48.86 -5.10
N LYS A 481 -5.24 50.05 -4.54
CA LYS A 481 -4.42 51.10 -5.15
C LYS A 481 -2.96 50.65 -5.28
N THR A 482 -2.43 50.07 -4.20
CA THR A 482 -1.05 49.57 -4.20
C THR A 482 -0.85 48.51 -5.29
N LEU A 483 -1.80 47.56 -5.42
CA LEU A 483 -1.71 46.53 -6.43
C LEU A 483 -1.74 47.11 -7.84
N ARG A 484 -2.59 48.13 -8.06
CA ARG A 484 -2.64 48.79 -9.36
C ARG A 484 -1.34 49.54 -9.65
N GLU A 485 -0.73 50.14 -8.64
CA GLU A 485 0.55 50.80 -8.78
C GLU A 485 1.69 49.83 -9.11
N LEU A 486 1.51 48.56 -8.68
CA LEU A 486 2.44 47.51 -8.99
C LEU A 486 2.14 46.86 -10.36
N GLY A 487 1.16 47.40 -11.10
CA GLY A 487 0.89 46.93 -12.46
C GLY A 487 -0.24 45.90 -12.56
N ILE A 488 -0.87 45.52 -11.44
CA ILE A 488 -1.90 44.52 -11.46
C ILE A 488 -3.23 45.17 -11.83
N LYS A 489 -3.87 44.68 -12.89
CA LYS A 489 -5.12 45.25 -13.39
C LYS A 489 -6.31 44.63 -12.64
N ILE A 490 -6.82 45.37 -11.66
CA ILE A 490 -7.98 44.94 -10.87
C ILE A 490 -9.17 45.83 -11.26
N ASN A 491 -10.21 45.16 -11.73
CA ASN A 491 -11.48 45.81 -12.05
C ASN A 491 -12.41 45.66 -10.85
N THR A 492 -12.98 46.79 -10.39
CA THR A 492 -13.86 46.79 -9.23
C THR A 492 -15.23 47.43 -9.55
N ARG A 493 -15.58 47.58 -10.85
CA ARG A 493 -16.83 48.25 -11.23
C ARG A 493 -18.06 47.33 -11.08
N ASP A 494 -18.14 46.32 -11.90
CA ASP A 494 -19.34 45.46 -11.88
C ASP A 494 -19.10 44.19 -11.08
N LYS A 495 -18.09 43.46 -11.43
CA LYS A 495 -17.67 42.29 -10.69
C LYS A 495 -16.15 42.42 -10.51
N TRP A 496 -15.71 42.15 -9.30
CA TRP A 496 -14.29 42.26 -9.02
C TRP A 496 -13.52 41.16 -9.78
N THR A 497 -12.58 41.57 -10.59
CA THR A 497 -11.78 40.64 -11.37
C THR A 497 -10.32 41.12 -11.41
N VAL A 498 -9.43 40.14 -11.52
CA VAL A 498 -8.04 40.41 -11.85
C VAL A 498 -7.90 40.04 -13.31
N ASP A 499 -7.36 40.93 -14.11
CA ASP A 499 -7.16 40.69 -15.53
C ASP A 499 -5.90 39.89 -15.73
N ASP A 500 -6.05 38.63 -16.04
CA ASP A 500 -4.94 37.73 -16.30
C ASP A 500 -4.59 37.64 -17.78
N THR A 501 -5.28 38.42 -18.63
CA THR A 501 -4.90 38.46 -20.02
C THR A 501 -3.63 39.28 -20.15
N LEU A 502 -2.59 38.59 -20.48
CA LEU A 502 -1.29 39.23 -20.61
C LEU A 502 -1.17 39.92 -21.94
N ASN A 503 -1.00 41.20 -21.88
CA ASN A 503 -0.40 41.88 -23.00
C ASN A 503 1.09 41.82 -22.76
N ASP A 504 1.84 41.84 -23.78
CA ASP A 504 3.28 41.74 -23.67
C ASP A 504 3.89 42.98 -23.00
N THR A 505 3.22 43.51 -22.03
CA THR A 505 3.70 44.70 -21.35
C THR A 505 4.09 44.34 -19.91
N ASP A 506 4.94 45.13 -19.35
CA ASP A 506 5.56 44.88 -18.07
C ASP A 506 4.56 44.76 -16.93
N ASN A 507 3.38 45.33 -17.08
CA ASN A 507 2.41 45.38 -16.02
C ASN A 507 1.74 44.01 -15.77
N ASP A 508 1.69 43.18 -16.81
CA ASP A 508 1.01 41.89 -16.68
C ASP A 508 1.86 40.89 -15.92
N THR A 509 3.16 41.03 -16.04
CA THR A 509 4.07 40.16 -15.29
C THR A 509 3.89 40.39 -13.79
N LEU A 510 3.74 41.64 -13.40
CA LEU A 510 3.49 41.98 -12.00
C LEU A 510 2.15 41.41 -11.53
N ASN A 511 1.14 41.47 -12.39
CA ASN A 511 -0.15 40.91 -12.08
C ASN A 511 -0.03 39.42 -11.82
N ASP A 512 0.60 38.72 -12.75
CA ASP A 512 0.77 37.28 -12.58
C ASP A 512 1.65 36.96 -11.38
N THR A 513 2.66 37.76 -11.15
CA THR A 513 3.57 37.51 -10.06
C THR A 513 2.87 37.67 -8.71
N VAL A 514 2.09 38.74 -8.55
CA VAL A 514 1.33 38.92 -7.29
C VAL A 514 0.22 37.92 -7.16
N UNK A 515 -0.25 37.86 -8.17
CA UNK A 515 -1.21 37.00 -8.25
C UNK A 515 -0.83 35.66 -7.99
N UNK A 516 -0.10 35.54 -8.52
CA UNK A 516 0.56 34.46 -8.32
C UNK A 516 0.91 34.31 -6.98
N UNK A 517 1.12 35.21 -6.85
CA UNK A 517 1.48 35.36 -5.62
C UNK A 517 0.46 35.10 -4.74
N UNK A 518 -0.12 35.51 -5.18
CA UNK A 518 -1.14 35.47 -4.48
C UNK A 518 -1.75 34.25 -4.61
N UNK A 519 -1.62 34.14 -5.43
CA UNK A 519 -1.98 32.98 -5.78
C UNK A 519 -1.08 31.91 -5.40
N UNK A 520 -0.39 32.34 -5.53
CA UNK A 520 0.61 31.60 -5.14
C UNK A 520 0.51 31.37 -3.77
N ARG A 521 -0.28 31.73 -3.34
CA ARG A 521 -0.55 31.63 -1.97
C ARG A 521 -1.80 30.86 -1.66
N LYS A 522 -2.30 30.19 -2.55
CA LYS A 522 -3.43 29.31 -2.25
C LYS A 522 -3.08 28.24 -1.25
#